data_fa37c256a1f0987e335bf866803faff6
#
_entry.id   fa37c256a1f0987e335bf866803faff6
#
_cell.length_a   1.000
_cell.length_b   1.000
_cell.length_c   1.000
_cell.angle_alpha   90.00
_cell.angle_beta   90.00
_cell.angle_gamma   90.00
#
_symmetry.space_group_name_H-M   'P 1'
#
loop_
_entity.id
_entity.type
_entity.pdbx_description
1 polymer ?
#
loop_
_entity_poly.entity_id
_entity_poly.type
_entity_poly.pdbx_seq_one_letter_code
_entity_poly.pdbx_strand_id
1 'polypeptide(L)'
;MLCNLFITFLFAVLLEKLLWSCPDIGDIYLLVRDKKGKDLQTRVDDLAFSRVKRDVPGYMNKIRAIAGDCSVQGLGLSQQDRNILVSEVNVVFHVAATVRFSEPLPLALAVNVRATKDMIDLAREMKNLASFVHVSTAFSQCYGSTLEERFYKTPMDPMTLLDFVQTANPDIIDTITPSLIGKWPNTYTFTKALAEDFLRVQGVGMPLGIFRPSIGKYNHLHINALPIPLAVQYKLLTCPGALKPCLGFDQRNMEAFVGPPESEARWSEHLTGNQKDGGLRPVGGMHLFSGDFFNVDECLIKLLLVIKVMMYYICIVVSSLEEPVPRWVDNWYGVSGFITACGTGLLRAVRANRQGVANVVPVDMCINGLIAAAWDVADRFKDIKTGIVSPTSRDIRFYNYVLGDKHITWGEIYDTTVLHAKFTCPPSRALWYTVLFMQPGARVHQIARFFLHYIPGLLADTASVCVGRKAEFLKLYAKIDMLEDVTVFFSTQTWNFSNVNMPKLLARMSAEDRKLYFCDMGQIHWVEFLKLVYCLLFDRFLIDL
;
A
#
# COMPACT_ATOMS: atom_id res chain seq x y z
N MET A 1 10.11 14.97 -16.18
CA MET A 1 9.87 14.50 -14.79
C MET A 1 10.68 13.23 -14.56
N LEU A 2 11.29 13.06 -13.40
CA LEU A 2 12.01 11.82 -13.05
C LEU A 2 11.28 11.11 -11.90
N CYS A 3 10.99 9.83 -12.10
CA CYS A 3 10.48 8.95 -11.05
C CYS A 3 11.51 7.85 -10.78
N ASN A 4 12.12 7.88 -9.59
CA ASN A 4 13.06 6.84 -9.17
C ASN A 4 12.29 5.75 -8.40
N LEU A 5 12.30 4.50 -8.91
CA LEU A 5 11.35 3.50 -8.47
C LEU A 5 11.85 2.06 -8.54
N PHE A 6 11.55 1.32 -7.48
CA PHE A 6 11.13 -0.08 -7.68
C PHE A 6 9.70 -0.06 -8.24
N ILE A 7 9.41 -0.86 -9.27
CA ILE A 7 8.06 -1.01 -9.83
C ILE A 7 7.14 -1.53 -8.73
N THR A 8 6.28 -0.65 -8.19
CA THR A 8 5.38 -0.93 -7.07
C THR A 8 3.96 -0.46 -7.40
N PHE A 9 2.98 -0.93 -6.64
CA PHE A 9 1.58 -0.53 -6.74
C PHE A 9 1.39 1.00 -6.68
N LEU A 10 1.99 1.66 -5.68
CA LEU A 10 2.01 3.12 -5.57
C LEU A 10 2.49 3.81 -6.83
N PHE A 11 3.47 3.22 -7.48
CA PHE A 11 4.04 3.78 -8.68
C PHE A 11 3.13 3.66 -9.91
N ALA A 12 2.54 2.47 -10.12
CA ALA A 12 1.61 2.28 -11.24
C ALA A 12 0.46 3.29 -11.14
N VAL A 13 -0.08 3.50 -9.94
CA VAL A 13 -1.14 4.50 -9.69
C VAL A 13 -0.64 5.93 -9.91
N LEU A 14 0.59 6.27 -9.45
CA LEU A 14 1.18 7.60 -9.70
C LEU A 14 1.32 7.88 -11.19
N LEU A 15 1.90 6.93 -11.91
CA LEU A 15 2.14 7.10 -13.35
C LEU A 15 0.82 7.20 -14.12
N GLU A 16 -0.14 6.33 -13.81
CA GLU A 16 -1.46 6.38 -14.44
C GLU A 16 -2.17 7.70 -14.14
N LYS A 17 -2.13 8.18 -12.89
CA LYS A 17 -2.75 9.45 -12.52
C LYS A 17 -2.11 10.63 -13.25
N LEU A 18 -0.79 10.71 -13.30
CA LEU A 18 -0.08 11.78 -14.00
C LEU A 18 -0.37 11.80 -15.50
N LEU A 19 -0.34 10.64 -16.16
CA LEU A 19 -0.64 10.53 -17.59
C LEU A 19 -2.06 10.90 -17.92
N TRP A 20 -3.02 10.60 -17.03
CA TRP A 20 -4.42 10.90 -17.23
C TRP A 20 -4.77 12.35 -16.86
N SER A 21 -4.28 12.87 -15.74
CA SER A 21 -4.70 14.17 -15.19
C SER A 21 -3.83 15.34 -15.65
N CYS A 22 -2.66 15.09 -16.24
CA CYS A 22 -1.73 16.11 -16.72
C CYS A 22 -1.52 15.97 -18.24
N PRO A 23 -2.47 16.43 -19.08
CA PRO A 23 -2.37 16.22 -20.54
C PRO A 23 -1.12 16.88 -21.15
N ASP A 24 -0.64 17.98 -20.57
CA ASP A 24 0.54 18.72 -21.03
C ASP A 24 1.86 18.22 -20.44
N ILE A 25 1.84 17.09 -19.69
CA ILE A 25 3.06 16.52 -19.14
C ILE A 25 3.99 16.11 -20.29
N GLY A 26 5.24 16.55 -20.21
CA GLY A 26 6.30 16.10 -21.13
C GLY A 26 6.78 14.69 -20.79
N ASP A 27 8.03 14.39 -21.12
CA ASP A 27 8.60 13.05 -20.90
C ASP A 27 8.68 12.71 -19.39
N ILE A 28 8.28 11.47 -19.08
CA ILE A 28 8.38 10.86 -17.77
C ILE A 28 9.51 9.84 -17.80
N TYR A 29 10.61 10.16 -17.13
CA TYR A 29 11.78 9.30 -17.02
C TYR A 29 11.59 8.32 -15.87
N LEU A 30 11.67 7.02 -16.17
CA LEU A 30 11.52 5.95 -15.18
C LEU A 30 12.87 5.27 -14.96
N LEU A 31 13.42 5.38 -13.76
CA LEU A 31 14.60 4.64 -13.39
C LEU A 31 14.23 3.18 -13.09
N VAL A 32 14.62 2.26 -13.95
CA VAL A 32 14.23 0.85 -13.91
C VAL A 32 15.46 -0.03 -13.82
N ARG A 33 15.49 -0.92 -12.82
CA ARG A 33 16.58 -1.88 -12.66
C ARG A 33 16.50 -2.99 -13.71
N ASP A 34 17.61 -3.34 -14.31
CA ASP A 34 17.71 -4.52 -15.19
C ASP A 34 17.34 -5.81 -14.46
N LYS A 35 16.67 -6.68 -15.16
CA LYS A 35 16.28 -7.99 -14.66
C LYS A 35 16.55 -9.05 -15.72
N LYS A 36 17.26 -10.11 -15.31
CA LYS A 36 17.55 -11.24 -16.22
C LYS A 36 16.27 -11.73 -16.91
N GLY A 37 16.27 -11.74 -18.24
CA GLY A 37 15.18 -12.24 -19.08
C GLY A 37 14.04 -11.27 -19.39
N LYS A 38 14.11 -10.00 -18.95
CA LYS A 38 13.16 -8.94 -19.32
C LYS A 38 13.91 -7.64 -19.60
N ASP A 39 13.74 -7.08 -20.78
CA ASP A 39 14.25 -5.75 -21.11
C ASP A 39 13.47 -4.64 -20.39
N LEU A 40 14.00 -3.42 -20.40
CA LEU A 40 13.41 -2.28 -19.71
C LEU A 40 12.01 -1.94 -20.23
N GLN A 41 11.82 -2.00 -21.56
CA GLN A 41 10.55 -1.66 -22.18
C GLN A 41 9.46 -2.69 -21.81
N THR A 42 9.76 -3.97 -21.88
CA THR A 42 8.85 -5.04 -21.43
C THR A 42 8.41 -4.84 -19.98
N ARG A 43 9.30 -4.34 -19.11
CA ARG A 43 8.94 -4.06 -17.71
C ARG A 43 8.00 -2.86 -17.55
N VAL A 44 8.11 -1.88 -18.43
CA VAL A 44 7.17 -0.73 -18.48
C VAL A 44 5.85 -1.17 -19.09
N ASP A 45 5.87 -2.00 -20.12
CA ASP A 45 4.67 -2.53 -20.78
C ASP A 45 3.86 -3.46 -19.87
N ASP A 46 4.53 -4.16 -18.94
CA ASP A 46 3.90 -4.97 -17.90
C ASP A 46 3.10 -4.12 -16.87
N LEU A 47 3.28 -2.80 -16.85
CA LEU A 47 2.48 -1.92 -16.00
C LEU A 47 1.05 -1.86 -16.53
N ALA A 48 0.11 -2.20 -15.67
CA ALA A 48 -1.30 -2.23 -16.03
C ALA A 48 -1.91 -0.82 -15.99
N PHE A 49 -2.02 -0.19 -17.15
CA PHE A 49 -2.69 1.10 -17.33
C PHE A 49 -4.08 0.90 -17.94
N SER A 50 -5.11 0.75 -17.12
CA SER A 50 -6.45 0.47 -17.64
C SER A 50 -7.18 1.70 -18.16
N ARG A 51 -7.16 2.77 -17.39
CA ARG A 51 -7.83 4.03 -17.72
C ARG A 51 -7.08 4.79 -18.80
N VAL A 52 -5.77 4.92 -18.64
CA VAL A 52 -4.90 5.62 -19.58
C VAL A 52 -4.88 4.93 -20.95
N LYS A 53 -4.86 3.59 -21.00
CA LYS A 53 -4.98 2.84 -22.27
C LYS A 53 -6.26 3.16 -23.03
N ARG A 54 -7.36 3.40 -22.33
CA ARG A 54 -8.66 3.72 -22.92
C ARG A 54 -8.77 5.19 -23.33
N ASP A 55 -8.33 6.09 -22.44
CA ASP A 55 -8.71 7.50 -22.49
C ASP A 55 -7.58 8.41 -23.04
N VAL A 56 -6.32 7.93 -23.10
CA VAL A 56 -5.15 8.73 -23.50
C VAL A 56 -4.37 8.05 -24.61
N PRO A 57 -4.74 8.23 -25.90
CA PRO A 57 -3.99 7.67 -27.01
C PRO A 57 -2.52 8.12 -27.00
N GLY A 58 -1.58 7.19 -27.26
CA GLY A 58 -0.15 7.51 -27.37
C GLY A 58 0.57 7.80 -26.05
N TYR A 59 -0.05 7.52 -24.89
CA TYR A 59 0.56 7.74 -23.57
C TYR A 59 1.96 7.10 -23.41
N MET A 60 2.22 5.95 -24.06
CA MET A 60 3.52 5.29 -24.04
C MET A 60 4.64 6.14 -24.62
N ASN A 61 4.33 7.05 -25.54
CA ASN A 61 5.33 7.96 -26.13
C ASN A 61 5.89 8.97 -25.12
N LYS A 62 5.20 9.18 -24.00
CA LYS A 62 5.64 10.05 -22.90
C LYS A 62 6.50 9.33 -21.86
N ILE A 63 6.65 8.01 -21.96
CA ILE A 63 7.39 7.21 -20.97
C ILE A 63 8.77 6.85 -21.52
N ARG A 64 9.82 7.19 -20.78
CA ARG A 64 11.21 6.89 -21.11
C ARG A 64 11.81 6.02 -20.01
N ALA A 65 12.04 4.74 -20.30
CA ALA A 65 12.76 3.86 -19.38
C ALA A 65 14.26 4.17 -19.41
N ILE A 66 14.85 4.35 -18.24
CA ILE A 66 16.30 4.55 -18.05
C ILE A 66 16.82 3.42 -17.16
N ALA A 67 17.93 2.79 -17.58
CA ALA A 67 18.60 1.78 -16.79
C ALA A 67 19.19 2.40 -15.52
N GLY A 68 18.89 1.80 -14.34
CA GLY A 68 19.48 2.24 -13.10
C GLY A 68 19.12 1.34 -11.92
N ASP A 69 19.97 1.37 -10.90
CA ASP A 69 19.81 0.56 -9.69
C ASP A 69 20.17 1.36 -8.43
N CYS A 70 19.20 1.57 -7.54
CA CYS A 70 19.41 2.25 -6.26
C CYS A 70 20.37 1.52 -5.31
N SER A 71 20.68 0.24 -5.56
CA SER A 71 21.68 -0.49 -4.78
C SER A 71 23.12 -0.26 -5.28
N VAL A 72 23.29 0.46 -6.39
CA VAL A 72 24.58 0.77 -7.01
C VAL A 72 24.90 2.24 -6.82
N GLN A 73 26.17 2.57 -6.61
CA GLN A 73 26.65 3.94 -6.49
C GLN A 73 26.36 4.75 -7.77
N GLY A 74 25.98 6.03 -7.61
CA GLY A 74 25.58 6.88 -8.72
C GLY A 74 24.29 6.42 -9.40
N LEU A 75 23.48 5.58 -8.74
CA LEU A 75 22.24 4.98 -9.25
C LEU A 75 22.46 4.04 -10.45
N GLY A 76 23.70 3.64 -10.76
CA GLY A 76 24.04 2.84 -11.92
C GLY A 76 23.73 3.52 -13.26
N LEU A 77 23.62 4.85 -13.29
CA LEU A 77 23.31 5.63 -14.49
C LEU A 77 24.51 5.70 -15.44
N SER A 78 24.24 5.60 -16.75
CA SER A 78 25.21 5.97 -17.76
C SER A 78 25.44 7.50 -17.76
N GLN A 79 26.60 7.96 -18.23
CA GLN A 79 26.87 9.40 -18.35
C GLN A 79 25.89 10.08 -19.32
N GLN A 80 25.48 9.38 -20.38
CA GLN A 80 24.49 9.88 -21.32
C GLN A 80 23.13 10.11 -20.68
N ASP A 81 22.62 9.12 -19.95
CA ASP A 81 21.34 9.22 -19.25
C ASP A 81 21.38 10.31 -18.16
N ARG A 82 22.51 10.39 -17.44
CA ARG A 82 22.70 11.46 -16.44
C ARG A 82 22.60 12.85 -17.09
N ASN A 83 23.25 13.06 -18.23
CA ASN A 83 23.20 14.34 -18.95
C ASN A 83 21.77 14.69 -19.41
N ILE A 84 21.01 13.72 -19.90
CA ILE A 84 19.60 13.90 -20.27
C ILE A 84 18.78 14.34 -19.04
N LEU A 85 18.91 13.60 -17.93
CA LEU A 85 18.16 13.92 -16.70
C LEU A 85 18.50 15.30 -16.16
N VAL A 86 19.77 15.69 -16.17
CA VAL A 86 20.23 17.03 -15.72
C VAL A 86 19.66 18.15 -16.59
N SER A 87 19.53 17.94 -17.90
CA SER A 87 19.04 18.98 -18.82
C SER A 87 17.51 19.11 -18.85
N GLU A 88 16.78 18.01 -18.69
CA GLU A 88 15.36 17.97 -19.02
C GLU A 88 14.43 17.86 -17.80
N VAL A 89 14.91 17.30 -16.68
CA VAL A 89 14.04 17.05 -15.53
C VAL A 89 13.78 18.33 -14.74
N ASN A 90 12.50 18.56 -14.39
CA ASN A 90 12.05 19.66 -13.57
C ASN A 90 11.29 19.22 -12.29
N VAL A 91 10.77 17.99 -12.24
CA VAL A 91 10.10 17.41 -11.07
C VAL A 91 10.67 16.04 -10.77
N VAL A 92 10.98 15.77 -9.52
CA VAL A 92 11.51 14.48 -9.06
C VAL A 92 10.60 13.88 -7.99
N PHE A 93 10.15 12.66 -8.21
CA PHE A 93 9.54 11.81 -7.18
C PHE A 93 10.51 10.69 -6.79
N HIS A 94 11.13 10.81 -5.63
CA HIS A 94 12.01 9.79 -5.08
C HIS A 94 11.24 8.85 -4.17
N VAL A 95 10.65 7.81 -4.77
CA VAL A 95 9.78 6.82 -4.10
C VAL A 95 10.52 5.52 -3.80
N ALA A 96 11.63 5.25 -4.48
CA ALA A 96 12.38 4.01 -4.34
C ALA A 96 12.87 3.78 -2.91
N ALA A 97 12.60 2.60 -2.40
CA ALA A 97 13.12 2.13 -1.12
C ALA A 97 13.12 0.60 -1.09
N THR A 98 14.11 -0.01 -0.40
CA THR A 98 13.84 -1.35 0.10
C THR A 98 12.94 -1.22 1.31
N VAL A 99 11.98 -2.06 1.35
CA VAL A 99 10.85 -1.96 2.27
C VAL A 99 10.72 -3.24 3.11
N ARG A 100 11.70 -4.16 3.07
CA ARG A 100 11.77 -5.37 3.91
C ARG A 100 12.20 -5.01 5.33
N PHE A 101 11.41 -5.39 6.32
CA PHE A 101 11.75 -5.18 7.72
C PHE A 101 12.95 -6.01 8.17
N SER A 102 13.15 -7.16 7.54
CA SER A 102 14.28 -8.07 7.72
C SER A 102 15.41 -7.89 6.69
N GLU A 103 15.45 -6.75 5.96
CA GLU A 103 16.54 -6.51 5.02
C GLU A 103 17.87 -6.36 5.77
N PRO A 104 18.94 -7.01 5.35
CA PRO A 104 20.27 -6.75 5.91
C PRO A 104 20.61 -5.26 5.88
N LEU A 105 21.18 -4.76 6.98
CA LEU A 105 21.46 -3.32 7.15
C LEU A 105 22.29 -2.72 6.00
N PRO A 106 23.34 -3.41 5.47
CA PRO A 106 24.13 -2.87 4.35
C PRO A 106 23.28 -2.57 3.11
N LEU A 107 22.38 -3.48 2.73
CA LEU A 107 21.51 -3.30 1.57
C LEU A 107 20.44 -2.25 1.84
N ALA A 108 19.88 -2.22 3.06
CA ALA A 108 18.91 -1.20 3.46
C ALA A 108 19.52 0.21 3.42
N LEU A 109 20.75 0.39 3.90
CA LEU A 109 21.50 1.65 3.80
C LEU A 109 21.82 2.03 2.36
N ALA A 110 22.27 1.07 1.54
CA ALA A 110 22.58 1.33 0.14
C ALA A 110 21.35 1.87 -0.61
N VAL A 111 20.19 1.23 -0.43
CA VAL A 111 18.96 1.58 -1.18
C VAL A 111 18.24 2.79 -0.59
N ASN A 112 18.17 2.93 0.74
CA ASN A 112 17.35 3.99 1.36
C ASN A 112 18.16 5.26 1.69
N VAL A 113 19.47 5.17 1.94
CA VAL A 113 20.30 6.32 2.34
C VAL A 113 21.23 6.73 1.21
N ARG A 114 22.09 5.82 0.70
CA ARG A 114 23.01 6.17 -0.39
C ARG A 114 22.26 6.59 -1.66
N ALA A 115 21.23 5.85 -2.08
CA ALA A 115 20.45 6.26 -3.24
C ALA A 115 19.76 7.61 -3.04
N THR A 116 19.34 7.95 -1.80
CA THR A 116 18.83 9.30 -1.49
C THR A 116 19.93 10.35 -1.68
N LYS A 117 21.17 10.07 -1.24
CA LYS A 117 22.33 10.94 -1.50
C LYS A 117 22.55 11.11 -3.00
N ASP A 118 22.66 10.02 -3.73
CA ASP A 118 22.94 10.04 -5.18
C ASP A 118 21.84 10.79 -5.97
N MET A 119 20.58 10.68 -5.53
CA MET A 119 19.46 11.44 -6.09
C MET A 119 19.54 12.94 -5.78
N ILE A 120 19.96 13.33 -4.59
CA ILE A 120 20.18 14.75 -4.22
C ILE A 120 21.34 15.32 -5.03
N ASP A 121 22.44 14.58 -5.16
CA ASP A 121 23.60 15.01 -5.97
C ASP A 121 23.20 15.20 -7.44
N LEU A 122 22.45 14.28 -8.03
CA LEU A 122 21.88 14.41 -9.36
C LEU A 122 20.94 15.63 -9.48
N ALA A 123 20.05 15.80 -8.51
CA ALA A 123 19.05 16.86 -8.52
C ALA A 123 19.67 18.26 -8.39
N ARG A 124 20.81 18.40 -7.71
CA ARG A 124 21.56 19.67 -7.63
C ARG A 124 22.14 20.11 -8.96
N GLU A 125 22.44 19.17 -9.85
CA GLU A 125 22.93 19.46 -11.19
C GLU A 125 21.79 19.83 -12.16
N MET A 126 20.52 19.51 -11.84
CA MET A 126 19.38 19.78 -12.71
C MET A 126 19.13 21.28 -12.87
N LYS A 127 19.17 21.75 -14.13
CA LYS A 127 19.08 23.17 -14.47
C LYS A 127 17.71 23.78 -14.16
N ASN A 128 16.65 22.98 -14.30
CA ASN A 128 15.25 23.43 -14.26
C ASN A 128 14.45 22.80 -13.12
N LEU A 129 15.13 22.31 -12.08
CA LEU A 129 14.43 21.67 -10.96
C LEU A 129 13.45 22.64 -10.28
N ALA A 130 12.18 22.27 -10.28
CA ALA A 130 11.09 23.00 -9.65
C ALA A 130 10.57 22.32 -8.38
N SER A 131 10.64 20.97 -8.33
CA SER A 131 10.19 20.20 -7.16
C SER A 131 10.92 18.89 -7.04
N PHE A 132 11.31 18.55 -5.81
CA PHE A 132 11.83 17.25 -5.42
C PHE A 132 11.02 16.74 -4.22
N VAL A 133 10.31 15.62 -4.35
CA VAL A 133 9.59 15.01 -3.24
C VAL A 133 10.23 13.68 -2.86
N HIS A 134 10.76 13.61 -1.65
CA HIS A 134 11.22 12.37 -1.04
C HIS A 134 10.08 11.68 -0.32
N VAL A 135 9.76 10.47 -0.74
CA VAL A 135 8.73 9.65 -0.07
C VAL A 135 9.39 8.85 1.06
N SER A 136 9.11 9.29 2.28
CA SER A 136 9.53 8.64 3.51
C SER A 136 8.42 7.74 4.07
N THR A 137 8.23 7.73 5.35
CA THR A 137 7.14 7.04 6.07
C THR A 137 6.73 7.80 7.31
N ALA A 138 5.45 7.81 7.64
CA ALA A 138 4.99 8.34 8.92
C ALA A 138 5.64 7.61 10.11
N PHE A 139 6.12 6.38 9.90
CA PHE A 139 6.78 5.57 10.93
C PHE A 139 8.31 5.71 10.98
N SER A 140 8.91 6.70 10.32
CA SER A 140 10.37 6.93 10.39
C SER A 140 10.88 7.14 11.81
N GLN A 141 10.04 7.67 12.71
CA GLN A 141 10.37 7.94 14.13
C GLN A 141 9.43 7.18 15.09
N CYS A 142 9.04 5.96 14.73
CA CYS A 142 7.99 5.18 15.41
C CYS A 142 8.31 4.74 16.85
N TYR A 143 9.49 5.01 17.35
CA TYR A 143 9.83 4.82 18.77
C TYR A 143 9.22 5.91 19.69
N GLY A 144 8.79 7.03 19.14
CA GLY A 144 8.05 8.06 19.85
C GLY A 144 6.53 7.87 19.77
N SER A 145 5.80 8.35 20.77
CA SER A 145 4.32 8.29 20.77
C SER A 145 3.67 9.37 19.92
N THR A 146 4.36 10.51 19.72
CA THR A 146 3.90 11.63 18.88
C THR A 146 4.93 11.92 17.80
N LEU A 147 4.45 11.97 16.55
CA LEU A 147 5.29 12.20 15.38
C LEU A 147 4.86 13.50 14.68
N GLU A 148 5.75 14.49 14.79
CA GLU A 148 5.53 15.83 14.26
C GLU A 148 6.07 16.01 12.84
N GLU A 149 5.58 17.00 12.13
CA GLU A 149 6.02 17.38 10.78
C GLU A 149 7.32 18.20 10.82
N ARG A 150 8.39 17.57 11.31
CA ARG A 150 9.72 18.14 11.44
C ARG A 150 10.83 17.12 11.26
N PHE A 151 12.06 17.61 11.14
CA PHE A 151 13.25 16.78 11.19
C PHE A 151 13.54 16.28 12.61
N TYR A 152 14.06 15.06 12.68
CA TYR A 152 14.62 14.47 13.89
C TYR A 152 16.07 14.09 13.61
N LYS A 153 16.95 14.40 14.55
CA LYS A 153 18.35 13.99 14.47
C LYS A 153 18.48 12.53 14.88
N THR A 154 19.16 11.74 14.06
CA THR A 154 19.48 10.34 14.38
C THR A 154 20.68 10.23 15.32
N PRO A 155 20.83 9.12 16.08
CA PRO A 155 21.94 8.94 17.00
C PRO A 155 23.32 8.94 16.34
N MET A 156 23.38 8.52 15.07
CA MET A 156 24.59 8.44 14.27
C MET A 156 24.45 9.28 13.01
N ASP A 157 25.56 9.86 12.58
CA ASP A 157 25.61 10.53 11.29
C ASP A 157 25.38 9.53 10.15
N PRO A 158 24.44 9.81 9.22
CA PRO A 158 24.08 8.88 8.17
C PRO A 158 25.24 8.49 7.25
N MET A 159 26.15 9.41 6.95
CA MET A 159 27.28 9.15 6.06
C MET A 159 28.36 8.36 6.75
N THR A 160 28.68 8.68 8.00
CA THR A 160 29.62 7.91 8.83
C THR A 160 29.17 6.46 8.98
N LEU A 161 27.87 6.22 9.20
CA LEU A 161 27.34 4.86 9.28
C LEU A 161 27.41 4.15 7.94
N LEU A 162 27.10 4.83 6.84
CA LEU A 162 27.20 4.27 5.50
C LEU A 162 28.62 3.81 5.18
N ASP A 163 29.61 4.66 5.43
CA ASP A 163 31.03 4.37 5.20
C ASP A 163 31.52 3.21 6.09
N PHE A 164 31.13 3.19 7.37
CA PHE A 164 31.45 2.13 8.28
C PHE A 164 30.94 0.77 7.78
N VAL A 165 29.65 0.72 7.40
CA VAL A 165 29.02 -0.55 6.96
C VAL A 165 29.61 -1.04 5.62
N GLN A 166 30.10 -0.16 4.76
CA GLN A 166 30.75 -0.54 3.49
C GLN A 166 32.13 -1.15 3.68
N THR A 167 32.83 -0.77 4.75
CA THR A 167 34.21 -1.21 5.03
C THR A 167 34.31 -2.37 6.04
N ALA A 168 33.30 -2.55 6.88
CA ALA A 168 33.28 -3.56 7.91
C ALA A 168 32.92 -4.97 7.37
N ASN A 169 33.34 -6.00 8.10
CA ASN A 169 32.99 -7.39 7.79
C ASN A 169 31.46 -7.59 7.88
N PRO A 170 30.80 -8.21 6.88
CA PRO A 170 29.36 -8.43 6.89
C PRO A 170 28.85 -9.20 8.13
N ASP A 171 29.55 -10.22 8.60
CA ASP A 171 29.15 -11.02 9.78
C ASP A 171 29.16 -10.17 11.06
N ILE A 172 30.11 -9.23 11.17
CA ILE A 172 30.16 -8.29 12.28
C ILE A 172 28.96 -7.36 12.21
N ILE A 173 28.65 -6.83 11.01
CA ILE A 173 27.51 -5.94 10.81
C ILE A 173 26.20 -6.63 11.20
N ASP A 174 25.98 -7.86 10.77
CA ASP A 174 24.76 -8.62 11.11
C ASP A 174 24.65 -8.81 12.64
N THR A 175 25.77 -9.12 13.31
CA THR A 175 25.82 -9.30 14.77
C THR A 175 25.47 -8.02 15.53
N ILE A 176 25.99 -6.87 15.10
CA ILE A 176 25.79 -5.60 15.80
C ILE A 176 24.55 -4.80 15.33
N THR A 177 23.90 -5.21 14.24
CA THR A 177 22.73 -4.53 13.68
C THR A 177 21.66 -4.23 14.72
N PRO A 178 21.26 -5.15 15.64
CA PRO A 178 20.28 -4.84 16.68
C PRO A 178 20.69 -3.66 17.58
N SER A 179 21.99 -3.53 17.88
CA SER A 179 22.53 -2.42 18.67
C SER A 179 22.58 -1.13 17.86
N LEU A 180 22.89 -1.19 16.56
CA LEU A 180 22.94 -0.04 15.68
C LEU A 180 21.56 0.56 15.44
N ILE A 181 20.53 -0.25 15.20
CA ILE A 181 19.16 0.23 15.01
C ILE A 181 18.52 0.71 16.33
N GLY A 182 18.98 0.19 17.47
CA GLY A 182 18.58 0.67 18.79
C GLY A 182 17.07 0.63 19.04
N LYS A 183 16.43 1.80 19.12
CA LYS A 183 14.98 1.93 19.41
C LYS A 183 14.05 1.63 18.22
N TRP A 184 14.60 1.58 17.01
CA TRP A 184 13.79 1.26 15.83
C TRP A 184 13.48 -0.23 15.75
N PRO A 185 12.26 -0.61 15.37
CA PRO A 185 11.85 -2.02 15.33
C PRO A 185 12.48 -2.82 14.18
N ASN A 186 13.04 -2.15 13.18
CA ASN A 186 13.60 -2.79 11.98
C ASN A 186 14.51 -1.84 11.19
N THR A 187 15.29 -2.41 10.27
CA THR A 187 16.23 -1.68 9.42
C THR A 187 15.55 -0.68 8.46
N TYR A 188 14.30 -0.93 8.08
CA TYR A 188 13.55 -0.03 7.21
C TYR A 188 13.26 1.31 7.87
N THR A 189 12.54 1.29 9.00
CA THR A 189 12.17 2.52 9.69
C THR A 189 13.42 3.30 10.12
N PHE A 190 14.47 2.59 10.53
CA PHE A 190 15.75 3.18 10.87
C PHE A 190 16.42 3.87 9.67
N THR A 191 16.54 3.18 8.52
CA THR A 191 17.19 3.77 7.33
C THR A 191 16.36 4.89 6.69
N LYS A 192 15.03 4.87 6.82
CA LYS A 192 14.18 6.01 6.45
C LYS A 192 14.42 7.22 7.37
N ALA A 193 14.60 7.01 8.67
CA ALA A 193 14.98 8.08 9.60
C ALA A 193 16.34 8.68 9.25
N LEU A 194 17.33 7.84 8.93
CA LEU A 194 18.65 8.29 8.48
C LEU A 194 18.59 9.10 7.17
N ALA A 195 17.79 8.66 6.21
CA ALA A 195 17.59 9.39 4.95
C ALA A 195 17.00 10.79 5.21
N GLU A 196 16.04 10.93 6.11
CA GLU A 196 15.49 12.22 6.50
C GLU A 196 16.55 13.10 7.21
N ASP A 197 17.36 12.53 8.11
CA ASP A 197 18.43 13.30 8.78
C ASP A 197 19.51 13.75 7.79
N PHE A 198 19.85 12.93 6.80
CA PHE A 198 20.70 13.33 5.67
C PHE A 198 20.08 14.52 4.91
N LEU A 199 18.79 14.46 4.58
CA LEU A 199 18.10 15.53 3.87
C LEU A 199 17.98 16.82 4.69
N ARG A 200 17.97 16.75 6.01
CA ARG A 200 17.99 17.93 6.91
C ARG A 200 19.19 18.83 6.65
N VAL A 201 20.32 18.23 6.32
CA VAL A 201 21.58 18.97 6.09
C VAL A 201 21.76 19.25 4.60
N GLN A 202 21.59 18.23 3.78
CA GLN A 202 21.88 18.29 2.35
C GLN A 202 20.74 18.83 1.50
N GLY A 203 19.52 18.90 1.99
CA GLY A 203 18.36 19.43 1.26
C GLY A 203 18.19 20.94 1.30
N VAL A 204 19.01 21.63 2.10
CA VAL A 204 18.91 23.11 2.26
C VAL A 204 19.16 23.81 0.91
N GLY A 205 18.29 24.77 0.58
CA GLY A 205 18.36 25.53 -0.66
C GLY A 205 17.81 24.80 -1.89
N MET A 206 17.24 23.60 -1.73
CA MET A 206 16.59 22.85 -2.80
C MET A 206 15.05 22.94 -2.69
N PRO A 207 14.32 22.80 -3.83
CA PRO A 207 12.86 22.70 -3.81
C PRO A 207 12.43 21.31 -3.29
N LEU A 208 12.70 21.06 -1.98
CA LEU A 208 12.55 19.75 -1.36
C LEU A 208 11.32 19.70 -0.46
N GLY A 209 10.54 18.63 -0.61
CA GLY A 209 9.48 18.23 0.32
C GLY A 209 9.66 16.78 0.76
N ILE A 210 9.22 16.47 1.98
CA ILE A 210 9.22 15.13 2.54
C ILE A 210 7.77 14.69 2.72
N PHE A 211 7.37 13.69 1.96
CA PHE A 211 6.04 13.10 2.03
C PHE A 211 6.11 11.82 2.87
N ARG A 212 5.34 11.78 3.95
CA ARG A 212 5.29 10.66 4.89
C ARG A 212 3.90 10.01 4.86
N PRO A 213 3.64 9.11 3.93
CA PRO A 213 2.39 8.36 3.97
C PRO A 213 2.39 7.46 5.18
N SER A 214 1.21 7.18 5.70
CA SER A 214 1.01 6.06 6.60
C SER A 214 1.11 4.80 5.76
N ILE A 215 2.23 4.08 5.87
CA ILE A 215 2.69 3.17 4.84
C ILE A 215 2.37 1.75 5.15
N GLY A 216 1.93 1.17 4.09
CA GLY A 216 2.16 -0.14 3.63
C GLY A 216 3.30 -0.29 2.62
N LYS A 217 3.88 -1.43 2.62
CA LYS A 217 5.13 -1.74 2.00
C LYS A 217 5.03 -2.79 0.91
N TYR A 218 5.91 -2.65 -0.06
CA TYR A 218 6.04 -3.55 -1.20
C TYR A 218 7.32 -4.33 -1.18
N ASN A 219 7.27 -5.60 -1.58
CA ASN A 219 8.46 -6.34 -1.98
C ASN A 219 8.20 -7.24 -3.18
N HIS A 220 9.05 -7.07 -4.20
CA HIS A 220 9.20 -8.05 -5.24
C HIS A 220 9.85 -9.32 -4.69
N LEU A 221 9.05 -10.33 -4.40
CA LEU A 221 9.52 -11.69 -4.53
C LEU A 221 8.84 -12.30 -5.75
N HIS A 222 9.68 -12.79 -6.64
CA HIS A 222 9.28 -13.58 -7.78
C HIS A 222 8.45 -14.77 -7.35
N ILE A 223 7.16 -14.59 -7.34
CA ILE A 223 6.25 -15.68 -7.51
C ILE A 223 5.44 -15.29 -8.74
N ASN A 224 5.33 -16.23 -9.67
CA ASN A 224 4.40 -16.17 -10.80
C ASN A 224 2.94 -16.22 -10.27
N ALA A 225 2.59 -15.34 -9.34
CA ALA A 225 1.22 -14.93 -9.16
C ALA A 225 1.00 -13.92 -10.27
N LEU A 226 0.37 -14.34 -11.32
CA LEU A 226 -0.10 -13.47 -12.39
C LEU A 226 -0.81 -12.28 -11.74
N PRO A 227 -0.35 -11.03 -11.98
CA PRO A 227 -1.17 -9.88 -11.63
C PRO A 227 -2.50 -10.11 -12.30
N ILE A 228 -3.58 -9.97 -11.55
CA ILE A 228 -4.90 -10.09 -12.16
C ILE A 228 -5.01 -8.95 -13.15
N PRO A 229 -5.23 -9.24 -14.42
CA PRO A 229 -5.34 -8.19 -15.43
C PRO A 229 -6.43 -7.21 -14.99
N LEU A 230 -6.11 -5.92 -14.97
CA LEU A 230 -7.06 -4.83 -14.71
C LEU A 230 -8.35 -4.98 -15.53
N ALA A 231 -8.23 -5.55 -16.74
CA ALA A 231 -9.37 -5.90 -17.59
C ALA A 231 -10.37 -6.85 -16.94
N VAL A 232 -9.91 -7.79 -16.10
CA VAL A 232 -10.78 -8.72 -15.36
C VAL A 232 -11.47 -8.00 -14.20
N GLN A 233 -10.75 -7.14 -13.48
CA GLN A 233 -11.34 -6.32 -12.41
C GLN A 233 -12.40 -5.35 -12.96
N TYR A 234 -12.09 -4.69 -14.08
CA TYR A 234 -13.02 -3.79 -14.75
C TYR A 234 -14.28 -4.53 -15.23
N LYS A 235 -14.11 -5.73 -15.80
CA LYS A 235 -15.23 -6.57 -16.25
C LYS A 235 -16.14 -7.01 -15.11
N LEU A 236 -15.58 -7.26 -13.92
CA LEU A 236 -16.35 -7.59 -12.71
C LEU A 236 -17.14 -6.40 -12.17
N LEU A 237 -16.54 -5.21 -12.18
CA LEU A 237 -17.19 -3.97 -11.70
C LEU A 237 -18.25 -3.44 -12.67
N THR A 238 -18.13 -3.75 -13.96
CA THR A 238 -19.06 -3.30 -15.01
C THR A 238 -20.13 -4.34 -15.38
N CYS A 239 -20.04 -5.58 -14.87
CA CYS A 239 -21.06 -6.62 -15.11
C CYS A 239 -22.17 -6.56 -14.04
N PRO A 240 -23.40 -6.13 -14.37
CA PRO A 240 -24.51 -6.01 -13.41
C PRO A 240 -24.92 -7.33 -12.72
N GLY A 241 -24.50 -8.48 -13.27
CA GLY A 241 -24.84 -9.80 -12.74
C GLY A 241 -23.90 -10.33 -11.63
N ALA A 242 -22.68 -9.83 -11.54
CA ALA A 242 -21.67 -10.36 -10.61
C ALA A 242 -21.92 -9.96 -9.15
N LEU A 243 -22.61 -8.85 -8.91
CA LEU A 243 -22.87 -8.32 -7.56
C LEU A 243 -24.26 -8.67 -7.00
N LYS A 244 -25.16 -9.24 -7.82
CA LYS A 244 -26.52 -9.59 -7.40
C LYS A 244 -26.64 -10.47 -6.15
N PRO A 245 -25.77 -11.48 -5.92
CA PRO A 245 -25.88 -12.31 -4.71
C PRO A 245 -25.38 -11.62 -3.44
N CYS A 246 -24.49 -10.63 -3.58
CA CYS A 246 -23.72 -10.11 -2.44
C CYS A 246 -24.37 -8.96 -1.69
N LEU A 247 -25.26 -8.19 -2.32
CA LEU A 247 -25.72 -6.94 -1.75
C LEU A 247 -27.22 -6.88 -1.47
N GLY A 248 -28.03 -7.84 -1.94
CA GLY A 248 -29.49 -7.78 -1.81
C GLY A 248 -30.11 -6.53 -2.48
N PHE A 249 -29.33 -5.82 -3.33
CA PHE A 249 -29.76 -4.61 -3.99
C PHE A 249 -30.47 -4.92 -5.32
N ASP A 250 -31.62 -4.32 -5.47
CA ASP A 250 -32.30 -4.23 -6.78
C ASP A 250 -31.43 -3.40 -7.76
N GLN A 251 -31.40 -3.83 -9.00
CA GLN A 251 -30.64 -3.20 -10.10
C GLN A 251 -30.81 -1.69 -10.20
N ARG A 252 -31.96 -1.17 -9.74
CA ARG A 252 -32.30 0.25 -9.68
C ARG A 252 -31.43 1.06 -8.70
N ASN A 253 -30.87 0.43 -7.69
CA ASN A 253 -29.99 1.08 -6.71
C ASN A 253 -28.51 1.09 -7.14
N MET A 254 -28.12 0.26 -8.10
CA MET A 254 -26.75 0.26 -8.65
C MET A 254 -26.53 1.40 -9.67
N GLU A 255 -27.56 1.76 -10.44
CA GLU A 255 -27.47 2.88 -11.38
C GLU A 255 -27.35 4.24 -10.68
N ALA A 256 -27.81 4.34 -9.43
CA ALA A 256 -27.63 5.55 -8.61
C ALA A 256 -26.21 5.68 -8.02
N PHE A 257 -25.44 4.59 -7.97
CA PHE A 257 -24.07 4.55 -7.45
C PHE A 257 -22.99 4.66 -8.54
N VAL A 258 -23.33 4.25 -9.75
CA VAL A 258 -22.50 4.41 -10.95
C VAL A 258 -23.22 5.43 -11.83
N GLY A 259 -23.06 6.72 -11.53
CA GLY A 259 -23.71 7.78 -12.28
C GLY A 259 -23.46 7.63 -13.78
N PRO A 260 -24.50 7.79 -14.63
CA PRO A 260 -24.29 7.82 -16.07
C PRO A 260 -23.49 9.07 -16.43
N PRO A 261 -22.69 9.02 -17.50
CA PRO A 261 -22.16 10.24 -18.07
C PRO A 261 -23.31 11.05 -18.66
N GLU A 262 -23.56 12.21 -18.05
CA GLU A 262 -24.42 13.30 -18.54
C GLU A 262 -25.87 12.95 -18.90
N SER A 263 -26.80 13.23 -17.97
CA SER A 263 -28.03 14.01 -18.23
C SER A 263 -28.84 14.19 -16.94
N GLU A 264 -28.85 15.40 -16.43
CA GLU A 264 -29.87 15.90 -15.51
C GLU A 264 -31.23 15.92 -16.24
N ALA A 265 -32.12 15.03 -15.93
CA ALA A 265 -33.58 15.18 -15.97
C ALA A 265 -34.27 13.81 -15.86
N ARG A 266 -34.67 13.44 -14.64
CA ARG A 266 -35.83 12.58 -14.31
C ARG A 266 -35.75 11.99 -12.90
N TRP A 267 -35.90 12.83 -11.91
CA TRP A 267 -36.17 12.40 -10.54
C TRP A 267 -37.44 13.08 -10.03
N SER A 268 -38.59 12.66 -10.47
CA SER A 268 -39.86 13.06 -9.80
C SER A 268 -41.06 12.22 -10.19
N GLU A 269 -40.98 10.91 -10.24
CA GLU A 269 -42.21 10.10 -10.30
C GLU A 269 -41.82 8.62 -9.99
N HIS A 270 -42.03 8.20 -8.77
CA HIS A 270 -42.38 6.81 -8.35
C HIS A 270 -42.12 6.57 -6.87
N LEU A 271 -42.81 7.30 -6.02
CA LEU A 271 -43.05 6.93 -4.62
C LEU A 271 -44.57 6.77 -4.44
N THR A 272 -45.13 5.64 -4.86
CA THR A 272 -46.40 5.11 -4.31
C THR A 272 -46.64 3.72 -4.90
N GLY A 273 -46.90 2.72 -4.07
CA GLY A 273 -47.68 1.56 -4.52
C GLY A 273 -47.18 0.16 -4.05
N ASN A 274 -47.76 -0.25 -2.96
CA ASN A 274 -48.24 -1.62 -2.65
C ASN A 274 -47.28 -2.69 -2.06
N GLN A 275 -47.48 -2.84 -0.77
CA GLN A 275 -47.39 -4.13 -0.02
C GLN A 275 -48.36 -5.17 -0.62
N LYS A 276 -47.91 -6.40 -0.78
CA LYS A 276 -48.72 -7.62 -0.57
C LYS A 276 -47.85 -8.85 -0.21
N ASP A 277 -48.23 -9.41 0.86
CA ASP A 277 -48.03 -10.72 1.49
C ASP A 277 -47.34 -11.84 0.73
N GLY A 278 -46.39 -12.52 1.40
CA GLY A 278 -45.85 -13.80 0.97
C GLY A 278 -45.11 -14.53 2.10
N GLY A 279 -45.79 -15.49 2.69
CA GLY A 279 -45.51 -16.24 3.91
C GLY A 279 -44.08 -16.82 4.08
N LEU A 280 -43.63 -16.76 5.31
CA LEU A 280 -42.48 -17.48 5.85
C LEU A 280 -42.71 -19.00 5.79
N ARG A 281 -41.87 -19.69 5.01
CA ARG A 281 -41.69 -21.14 5.17
C ARG A 281 -40.52 -21.40 6.11
N PRO A 282 -40.63 -22.35 7.05
CA PRO A 282 -39.54 -22.72 7.94
C PRO A 282 -38.45 -23.43 7.14
N VAL A 283 -37.20 -22.97 7.29
CA VAL A 283 -36.01 -23.65 6.75
C VAL A 283 -35.79 -24.89 7.61
N GLY A 284 -36.09 -26.02 7.02
CA GLY A 284 -35.87 -27.34 7.60
C GLY A 284 -34.40 -27.72 7.67
N GLY A 285 -34.10 -28.48 8.74
CA GLY A 285 -33.15 -29.57 8.75
C GLY A 285 -31.71 -29.31 8.36
N MET A 286 -30.91 -29.19 9.36
CA MET A 286 -29.47 -29.39 9.34
C MET A 286 -29.14 -30.79 8.77
N HIS A 287 -28.85 -30.91 7.49
CA HIS A 287 -28.20 -32.08 6.94
C HIS A 287 -26.68 -31.95 7.15
N LEU A 288 -26.21 -32.46 8.27
CA LEU A 288 -24.83 -32.88 8.47
C LEU A 288 -24.64 -34.17 7.65
N PHE A 289 -23.63 -34.16 6.75
CA PHE A 289 -23.18 -35.28 5.92
C PHE A 289 -24.06 -35.65 4.70
N SER A 290 -23.83 -34.94 3.60
CA SER A 290 -23.95 -35.51 2.27
C SER A 290 -22.77 -35.06 1.40
N GLY A 291 -22.09 -36.05 0.84
CA GLY A 291 -20.78 -36.05 0.24
C GLY A 291 -20.59 -35.18 -0.99
N ASP A 292 -20.05 -33.98 -0.76
CA ASP A 292 -19.14 -33.31 -1.67
C ASP A 292 -17.98 -32.81 -0.82
N PHE A 293 -17.13 -33.75 -0.42
CA PHE A 293 -15.88 -33.46 0.25
C PHE A 293 -14.97 -32.74 -0.73
N PHE A 294 -14.97 -31.43 -0.64
CA PHE A 294 -13.95 -30.45 -0.98
C PHE A 294 -12.81 -30.97 -1.86
N ASN A 295 -12.64 -30.34 -2.99
CA ASN A 295 -11.36 -30.32 -3.70
C ASN A 295 -10.39 -29.42 -2.87
N VAL A 296 -9.98 -29.96 -1.72
CA VAL A 296 -9.13 -29.28 -0.72
C VAL A 296 -7.76 -28.94 -1.34
N ASP A 297 -7.32 -29.68 -2.39
CA ASP A 297 -6.02 -29.45 -3.02
C ASP A 297 -5.96 -28.12 -3.76
N GLU A 298 -6.99 -27.77 -4.49
CA GLU A 298 -7.03 -26.52 -5.25
C GLU A 298 -7.21 -25.32 -4.32
N CYS A 299 -8.05 -25.42 -3.30
CA CYS A 299 -8.19 -24.42 -2.25
C CYS A 299 -6.90 -24.26 -1.43
N LEU A 300 -6.22 -25.38 -1.09
CA LEU A 300 -4.99 -25.35 -0.31
C LEU A 300 -3.83 -24.75 -1.10
N ILE A 301 -3.66 -25.11 -2.37
CA ILE A 301 -2.61 -24.54 -3.24
C ILE A 301 -2.80 -23.03 -3.40
N LYS A 302 -4.04 -22.57 -3.60
CA LYS A 302 -4.36 -21.16 -3.78
C LYS A 302 -4.29 -20.40 -2.46
N LEU A 303 -4.69 -21.03 -1.36
CA LEU A 303 -4.49 -20.49 -0.02
C LEU A 303 -3.00 -20.41 0.35
N LEU A 304 -2.20 -21.40 -0.02
CA LEU A 304 -0.74 -21.37 0.12
C LEU A 304 -0.12 -20.27 -0.76
N LEU A 305 -0.70 -19.97 -1.93
CA LEU A 305 -0.33 -18.83 -2.76
C LEU A 305 -0.67 -17.50 -2.08
N VAL A 306 -1.89 -17.34 -1.57
CA VAL A 306 -2.33 -16.16 -0.80
C VAL A 306 -1.43 -15.96 0.41
N ILE A 307 -1.07 -17.01 1.13
CA ILE A 307 -0.23 -16.91 2.33
C ILE A 307 1.24 -16.75 1.97
N LYS A 308 1.73 -17.37 0.92
CA LYS A 308 3.07 -17.10 0.39
C LYS A 308 3.23 -15.63 0.01
N VAL A 309 2.13 -15.00 -0.38
CA VAL A 309 1.99 -13.59 -0.67
C VAL A 309 1.78 -12.77 0.61
N MET A 310 0.95 -13.21 1.56
CA MET A 310 0.77 -12.58 2.88
C MET A 310 2.06 -12.53 3.71
N MET A 311 2.97 -13.47 3.52
CA MET A 311 4.18 -13.65 4.32
C MET A 311 5.14 -12.47 4.33
N TYR A 312 4.94 -11.49 3.49
CA TYR A 312 5.98 -10.51 3.33
C TYR A 312 5.65 -9.11 3.82
N TYR A 313 4.37 -8.73 4.14
CA TYR A 313 4.13 -7.30 4.41
C TYR A 313 2.86 -6.93 5.15
N ILE A 314 3.03 -5.99 6.08
CA ILE A 314 1.99 -5.08 6.55
C ILE A 314 1.86 -3.96 5.52
N CYS A 315 0.81 -3.97 4.75
CA CYS A 315 0.40 -2.86 3.93
C CYS A 315 -0.70 -2.07 4.65
N ILE A 316 -0.47 -0.80 4.93
CA ILE A 316 -1.46 0.12 5.50
C ILE A 316 -2.10 0.96 4.38
N VAL A 317 -1.47 1.05 3.20
CA VAL A 317 -2.12 1.52 1.98
C VAL A 317 -3.05 0.41 1.50
N VAL A 318 -4.33 0.72 1.47
CA VAL A 318 -5.39 -0.21 1.05
C VAL A 318 -5.72 -0.01 -0.42
N SER A 319 -6.71 -0.76 -0.91
CA SER A 319 -7.27 -0.60 -2.25
C SER A 319 -7.54 0.86 -2.60
N SER A 320 -7.62 1.18 -3.88
CA SER A 320 -8.06 2.50 -4.34
C SER A 320 -9.47 2.81 -3.85
N LEU A 321 -9.76 4.07 -3.58
CA LEU A 321 -11.12 4.54 -3.31
C LEU A 321 -11.92 4.57 -4.62
N GLU A 322 -11.39 5.24 -5.63
CA GLU A 322 -12.03 5.46 -6.93
C GLU A 322 -11.11 5.22 -8.12
N GLU A 323 -9.82 5.53 -8.02
CA GLU A 323 -8.89 5.58 -9.15
C GLU A 323 -7.71 4.59 -9.06
N PRO A 324 -7.25 4.03 -10.18
CA PRO A 324 -7.74 4.15 -11.56
C PRO A 324 -9.03 3.37 -11.81
N VAL A 325 -9.33 2.42 -10.96
CA VAL A 325 -10.55 1.60 -10.91
C VAL A 325 -11.01 1.56 -9.46
N PRO A 326 -12.28 1.84 -9.17
CA PRO A 326 -12.79 1.80 -7.80
C PRO A 326 -12.42 0.50 -7.08
N ARG A 327 -11.86 0.62 -5.88
CA ARG A 327 -11.51 -0.49 -4.97
C ARG A 327 -10.48 -1.47 -5.53
N TRP A 328 -9.68 -1.03 -6.51
CA TRP A 328 -8.67 -1.85 -7.14
C TRP A 328 -7.61 -2.33 -6.13
N VAL A 329 -7.30 -3.61 -6.20
CA VAL A 329 -6.26 -4.30 -5.44
C VAL A 329 -5.44 -5.12 -6.42
N ASP A 330 -4.12 -4.96 -6.44
CA ASP A 330 -3.24 -5.75 -7.30
C ASP A 330 -2.58 -6.92 -6.54
N ASN A 331 -2.78 -6.97 -5.22
CA ASN A 331 -2.13 -7.96 -4.37
C ASN A 331 -2.88 -8.21 -3.06
N TRP A 332 -2.54 -9.33 -2.40
CA TRP A 332 -3.11 -9.79 -1.14
C TRP A 332 -2.29 -9.36 0.09
N TYR A 333 -1.53 -8.25 -0.01
CA TYR A 333 -0.70 -7.80 1.10
C TYR A 333 -1.48 -6.95 2.11
N GLY A 334 -0.98 -6.91 3.33
CA GLY A 334 -1.44 -6.00 4.37
C GLY A 334 -2.89 -6.24 4.79
N VAL A 335 -3.66 -5.16 4.79
CA VAL A 335 -5.07 -5.18 5.24
C VAL A 335 -5.94 -6.07 4.36
N SER A 336 -5.69 -6.11 3.04
CA SER A 336 -6.42 -7.00 2.11
C SER A 336 -6.19 -8.47 2.46
N GLY A 337 -4.94 -8.86 2.71
CA GLY A 337 -4.61 -10.21 3.17
C GLY A 337 -5.16 -10.52 4.56
N PHE A 338 -5.11 -9.57 5.48
CA PHE A 338 -5.71 -9.72 6.81
C PHE A 338 -7.21 -9.97 6.72
N ILE A 339 -7.95 -9.15 5.96
CA ILE A 339 -9.39 -9.31 5.73
C ILE A 339 -9.70 -10.69 5.12
N THR A 340 -8.94 -11.10 4.11
CA THR A 340 -9.14 -12.39 3.44
C THR A 340 -8.86 -13.57 4.37
N ALA A 341 -7.76 -13.54 5.13
CA ALA A 341 -7.41 -14.61 6.05
C ALA A 341 -8.41 -14.74 7.22
N CYS A 342 -8.91 -13.61 7.72
CA CYS A 342 -9.99 -13.61 8.71
C CYS A 342 -11.30 -14.14 8.12
N GLY A 343 -11.69 -13.65 6.94
CA GLY A 343 -12.94 -14.02 6.28
C GLY A 343 -13.01 -15.48 5.85
N THR A 344 -11.88 -16.07 5.46
CA THR A 344 -11.78 -17.52 5.17
C THR A 344 -11.73 -18.39 6.43
N GLY A 345 -11.62 -17.79 7.63
CA GLY A 345 -11.48 -18.50 8.89
C GLY A 345 -10.09 -19.12 9.11
N LEU A 346 -9.10 -18.75 8.30
CA LEU A 346 -7.72 -19.18 8.46
C LEU A 346 -7.05 -18.48 9.63
N LEU A 347 -7.11 -17.14 9.69
CA LEU A 347 -6.57 -16.34 10.79
C LEU A 347 -7.63 -16.20 11.87
N ARG A 348 -7.42 -16.84 13.03
CA ARG A 348 -8.37 -16.90 14.15
C ARG A 348 -7.84 -16.32 15.45
N ALA A 349 -6.53 -16.09 15.51
CA ALA A 349 -5.88 -15.37 16.61
C ALA A 349 -4.86 -14.41 16.03
N VAL A 350 -4.81 -13.17 16.54
CA VAL A 350 -3.82 -12.17 16.15
C VAL A 350 -3.42 -11.33 17.36
N ARG A 351 -2.12 -11.02 17.43
CA ARG A 351 -1.60 -10.14 18.46
C ARG A 351 -1.72 -8.69 18.02
N ALA A 352 -2.82 -8.06 18.37
CA ALA A 352 -3.10 -6.67 18.03
C ALA A 352 -3.95 -6.00 19.12
N ASN A 353 -3.85 -4.67 19.20
CA ASN A 353 -4.73 -3.87 20.04
C ASN A 353 -6.01 -3.56 19.27
N ARG A 354 -7.13 -4.16 19.68
CA ARG A 354 -8.44 -3.95 19.03
C ARG A 354 -8.86 -2.48 18.97
N GLN A 355 -8.48 -1.68 19.99
CA GLN A 355 -8.75 -0.25 20.09
C GLN A 355 -7.64 0.60 19.43
N GLY A 356 -6.57 -0.03 18.94
CA GLY A 356 -5.47 0.66 18.28
C GLY A 356 -5.92 1.24 16.94
N VAL A 357 -5.49 2.46 16.66
CA VAL A 357 -5.77 3.13 15.39
C VAL A 357 -5.05 2.43 14.25
N ALA A 358 -5.80 1.97 13.27
CA ALA A 358 -5.27 1.43 12.04
C ALA A 358 -5.07 2.58 11.05
N ASN A 359 -3.84 3.10 10.98
CA ASN A 359 -3.51 4.22 10.10
C ASN A 359 -3.48 3.80 8.63
N VAL A 360 -4.63 3.42 8.08
CA VAL A 360 -4.81 2.97 6.69
C VAL A 360 -5.14 4.13 5.77
N VAL A 361 -4.62 4.13 4.54
CA VAL A 361 -4.92 5.16 3.54
C VAL A 361 -5.19 4.51 2.17
N PRO A 362 -6.21 4.96 1.41
CA PRO A 362 -6.41 4.51 0.03
C PRO A 362 -5.25 4.95 -0.86
N VAL A 363 -4.86 4.08 -1.80
CA VAL A 363 -3.68 4.30 -2.64
C VAL A 363 -3.79 5.53 -3.53
N ASP A 364 -4.93 5.70 -4.17
CA ASP A 364 -5.23 6.82 -5.05
C ASP A 364 -5.20 8.16 -4.31
N MET A 365 -5.80 8.21 -3.13
CA MET A 365 -5.75 9.41 -2.29
C MET A 365 -4.33 9.73 -1.82
N CYS A 366 -3.54 8.70 -1.49
CA CYS A 366 -2.12 8.86 -1.15
C CYS A 366 -1.33 9.46 -2.32
N ILE A 367 -1.58 8.98 -3.53
CA ILE A 367 -0.95 9.49 -4.76
C ILE A 367 -1.41 10.90 -5.10
N ASN A 368 -2.70 11.20 -4.96
CA ASN A 368 -3.22 12.55 -5.16
C ASN A 368 -2.58 13.55 -4.17
N GLY A 369 -2.43 13.14 -2.90
CA GLY A 369 -1.71 13.92 -1.89
C GLY A 369 -0.23 14.11 -2.22
N LEU A 370 0.44 13.11 -2.78
CA LEU A 370 1.84 13.19 -3.22
C LEU A 370 2.02 14.17 -4.39
N ILE A 371 1.12 14.16 -5.38
CA ILE A 371 1.13 15.10 -6.51
C ILE A 371 0.87 16.53 -6.01
N ALA A 372 -0.12 16.70 -5.14
CA ALA A 372 -0.42 18.00 -4.53
C ALA A 372 0.76 18.54 -3.70
N ALA A 373 1.47 17.67 -2.97
CA ALA A 373 2.68 18.06 -2.24
C ALA A 373 3.80 18.51 -3.18
N ALA A 374 3.97 17.86 -4.34
CA ALA A 374 4.96 18.28 -5.34
C ALA A 374 4.64 19.67 -5.92
N TRP A 375 3.37 19.97 -6.14
CA TRP A 375 2.91 21.30 -6.54
C TRP A 375 3.19 22.34 -5.45
N ASP A 376 2.84 22.08 -4.19
CA ASP A 376 3.08 23.01 -3.06
C ASP A 376 4.56 23.31 -2.87
N VAL A 377 5.43 22.31 -3.03
CA VAL A 377 6.90 22.47 -2.99
C VAL A 377 7.38 23.40 -4.09
N ALA A 378 6.93 23.18 -5.34
CA ALA A 378 7.32 24.01 -6.48
C ALA A 378 6.88 25.46 -6.32
N ASP A 379 5.65 25.68 -5.87
CA ASP A 379 5.09 27.02 -5.71
C ASP A 379 5.80 27.83 -4.63
N ARG A 380 6.07 27.24 -3.47
CA ARG A 380 6.81 27.86 -2.38
C ARG A 380 8.26 28.16 -2.74
N PHE A 381 8.89 27.33 -3.55
CA PHE A 381 10.28 27.52 -3.92
C PHE A 381 10.50 28.70 -4.88
N LYS A 382 9.46 29.18 -5.57
CA LYS A 382 9.55 30.42 -6.37
C LYS A 382 9.99 31.60 -5.53
N ASP A 383 9.46 31.74 -4.31
CA ASP A 383 9.77 32.84 -3.39
C ASP A 383 11.24 32.79 -2.91
N ILE A 384 11.78 31.57 -2.73
CA ILE A 384 13.20 31.37 -2.37
C ILE A 384 14.10 31.72 -3.56
N LYS A 385 13.74 31.31 -4.79
CA LYS A 385 14.50 31.61 -6.00
C LYS A 385 14.60 33.12 -6.29
N THR A 386 13.57 33.87 -5.93
CA THR A 386 13.54 35.35 -6.10
C THR A 386 14.36 36.08 -5.06
N GLY A 387 15.00 35.39 -4.12
CA GLY A 387 15.83 35.99 -3.06
C GLY A 387 15.03 36.70 -1.96
N ILE A 388 13.71 36.56 -1.94
CA ILE A 388 12.81 37.13 -0.92
C ILE A 388 13.06 36.48 0.44
N VAL A 389 13.42 35.18 0.44
CA VAL A 389 13.67 34.38 1.65
C VAL A 389 15.02 33.67 1.54
N SER A 390 15.86 33.77 2.58
CA SER A 390 17.08 32.96 2.66
C SER A 390 16.75 31.49 2.97
N PRO A 391 17.28 30.52 2.21
CA PRO A 391 16.94 29.14 2.38
C PRO A 391 17.42 28.57 3.71
N THR A 392 16.54 27.88 4.41
CA THR A 392 16.82 27.18 5.67
C THR A 392 16.26 25.77 5.67
N SER A 393 16.69 24.90 6.58
CA SER A 393 16.09 23.57 6.73
C SER A 393 14.61 23.63 7.15
N ARG A 394 14.13 24.78 7.66
CA ARG A 394 12.71 25.00 8.03
C ARG A 394 11.80 25.19 6.82
N ASP A 395 12.37 25.50 5.66
CA ASP A 395 11.63 25.67 4.42
C ASP A 395 11.28 24.33 3.79
N ILE A 396 11.98 23.25 4.17
CA ILE A 396 11.65 21.88 3.75
C ILE A 396 10.37 21.45 4.47
N ARG A 397 9.32 21.23 3.69
CA ARG A 397 8.01 20.85 4.23
C ARG A 397 7.88 19.35 4.40
N PHE A 398 7.26 18.98 5.52
CA PHE A 398 6.79 17.61 5.77
C PHE A 398 5.28 17.53 5.50
N TYR A 399 4.88 16.48 4.86
CA TYR A 399 3.47 16.18 4.61
C TYR A 399 3.19 14.80 5.19
N ASN A 400 2.70 14.75 6.43
CA ASN A 400 2.26 13.52 7.04
C ASN A 400 0.89 13.16 6.46
N TYR A 401 0.87 12.17 5.54
CA TYR A 401 -0.37 11.70 4.93
C TYR A 401 -0.91 10.53 5.75
N VAL A 402 -1.68 10.85 6.75
CA VAL A 402 -2.19 9.96 7.80
C VAL A 402 -3.67 10.23 8.03
N LEU A 403 -4.33 9.35 8.77
CA LEU A 403 -5.69 9.62 9.27
C LEU A 403 -5.69 10.88 10.13
N GLY A 404 -6.66 11.76 9.89
CA GLY A 404 -6.97 12.89 10.75
C GLY A 404 -7.85 12.47 11.94
N ASP A 405 -8.75 13.36 12.36
CA ASP A 405 -9.65 13.13 13.50
C ASP A 405 -10.61 11.95 13.29
N LYS A 406 -10.99 11.67 12.06
CA LYS A 406 -11.79 10.48 11.70
C LYS A 406 -10.87 9.28 11.50
N HIS A 407 -10.57 8.59 12.57
CA HIS A 407 -9.76 7.36 12.57
C HIS A 407 -10.61 6.11 12.58
N ILE A 408 -10.02 5.00 12.16
CA ILE A 408 -10.59 3.66 12.24
C ILE A 408 -9.65 2.76 13.05
N THR A 409 -10.22 1.91 13.89
CA THR A 409 -9.46 0.95 14.70
C THR A 409 -9.35 -0.41 14.02
N TRP A 410 -8.40 -1.23 14.45
CA TRP A 410 -8.28 -2.62 13.99
C TRP A 410 -9.53 -3.43 14.28
N GLY A 411 -10.20 -3.14 15.41
CA GLY A 411 -11.47 -3.77 15.76
C GLY A 411 -12.59 -3.41 14.79
N GLU A 412 -12.74 -2.13 14.43
CA GLU A 412 -13.75 -1.66 13.49
C GLU A 412 -13.52 -2.20 12.09
N ILE A 413 -12.25 -2.32 11.63
CA ILE A 413 -11.94 -2.99 10.37
C ILE A 413 -12.46 -4.43 10.39
N TYR A 414 -12.14 -5.20 11.44
CA TYR A 414 -12.60 -6.57 11.56
C TYR A 414 -14.12 -6.67 11.63
N ASP A 415 -14.76 -5.86 12.46
CA ASP A 415 -16.22 -5.89 12.65
C ASP A 415 -16.95 -5.53 11.34
N THR A 416 -16.47 -4.50 10.66
CA THR A 416 -17.09 -4.03 9.42
C THR A 416 -16.89 -5.01 8.27
N THR A 417 -15.67 -5.52 8.09
CA THR A 417 -15.35 -6.34 6.92
C THR A 417 -15.70 -7.81 7.12
N VAL A 418 -15.43 -8.36 8.29
CA VAL A 418 -15.53 -9.80 8.50
C VAL A 418 -16.84 -10.19 9.17
N LEU A 419 -17.24 -9.50 10.25
CA LEU A 419 -18.46 -9.86 10.96
C LEU A 419 -19.73 -9.41 10.22
N HIS A 420 -19.74 -8.24 9.61
CA HIS A 420 -20.90 -7.75 8.87
C HIS A 420 -21.02 -8.42 7.51
N ALA A 421 -19.93 -8.50 6.78
CA ALA A 421 -19.97 -8.96 5.40
C ALA A 421 -20.19 -10.47 5.26
N LYS A 422 -19.88 -11.29 6.29
CA LYS A 422 -20.20 -12.74 6.27
C LYS A 422 -21.70 -13.05 6.10
N PHE A 423 -22.58 -12.11 6.44
CA PHE A 423 -24.02 -12.26 6.26
C PHE A 423 -24.51 -11.79 4.90
N THR A 424 -23.79 -10.85 4.29
CA THR A 424 -24.17 -10.26 2.99
C THR A 424 -23.45 -10.93 1.82
N CYS A 425 -22.23 -11.39 2.04
CA CYS A 425 -21.39 -12.07 1.06
C CYS A 425 -20.67 -13.25 1.72
N PRO A 426 -21.41 -14.35 2.06
CA PRO A 426 -20.77 -15.50 2.71
C PRO A 426 -19.74 -16.09 1.76
N PRO A 427 -18.51 -16.35 2.22
CA PRO A 427 -17.52 -16.99 1.39
C PRO A 427 -17.99 -18.42 1.08
N SER A 428 -18.24 -18.70 -0.19
CA SER A 428 -18.68 -20.04 -0.66
C SER A 428 -17.63 -21.13 -0.38
N ARG A 429 -16.41 -20.72 0.01
CA ARG A 429 -15.26 -21.61 0.27
C ARG A 429 -14.52 -21.21 1.54
N ALA A 430 -15.23 -20.88 2.62
CA ALA A 430 -14.62 -20.70 3.93
C ALA A 430 -14.00 -22.03 4.40
N LEU A 431 -12.76 -21.99 4.86
CA LEU A 431 -12.05 -23.16 5.42
C LEU A 431 -12.57 -23.50 6.82
N TRP A 432 -13.03 -22.49 7.55
CA TRP A 432 -13.48 -22.60 8.92
C TRP A 432 -14.42 -21.45 9.28
N TYR A 433 -15.04 -21.54 10.46
CA TYR A 433 -15.85 -20.44 11.00
C TYR A 433 -15.02 -19.17 11.17
N THR A 434 -15.60 -18.04 10.76
CA THR A 434 -14.99 -16.72 10.87
C THR A 434 -15.07 -16.25 12.30
N VAL A 435 -13.98 -16.45 13.04
CA VAL A 435 -13.79 -15.99 14.42
C VAL A 435 -12.38 -15.45 14.52
N LEU A 436 -12.21 -14.25 15.09
CA LEU A 436 -10.90 -13.69 15.37
C LEU A 436 -10.79 -13.28 16.84
N PHE A 437 -9.82 -13.85 17.52
CA PHE A 437 -9.40 -13.43 18.84
C PHE A 437 -8.24 -12.43 18.70
N MET A 438 -8.52 -11.17 19.04
CA MET A 438 -7.56 -10.07 18.94
C MET A 438 -7.15 -9.64 20.33
N GLN A 439 -5.84 -9.77 20.67
CA GLN A 439 -5.32 -9.53 22.00
C GLN A 439 -3.88 -9.01 21.95
N PRO A 440 -3.54 -7.86 22.62
CA PRO A 440 -2.18 -7.32 22.62
C PRO A 440 -1.22 -8.10 23.53
N GLY A 441 -1.73 -8.79 24.57
CA GLY A 441 -0.93 -9.50 25.55
C GLY A 441 -0.31 -10.79 25.01
N ALA A 442 1.03 -10.87 25.00
CA ALA A 442 1.78 -11.99 24.40
C ALA A 442 1.39 -13.36 24.96
N ARG A 443 1.27 -13.52 26.29
CA ARG A 443 0.95 -14.83 26.92
C ARG A 443 -0.44 -15.31 26.55
N VAL A 444 -1.43 -14.43 26.63
CA VAL A 444 -2.83 -14.78 26.31
C VAL A 444 -2.95 -15.09 24.81
N HIS A 445 -2.26 -14.34 23.97
CA HIS A 445 -2.22 -14.61 22.55
C HIS A 445 -1.57 -15.98 22.22
N GLN A 446 -0.46 -16.34 22.86
CA GLN A 446 0.18 -17.65 22.66
C GLN A 446 -0.77 -18.82 23.02
N ILE A 447 -1.53 -18.70 24.11
CA ILE A 447 -2.56 -19.68 24.47
C ILE A 447 -3.64 -19.76 23.40
N ALA A 448 -4.18 -18.61 22.98
CA ALA A 448 -5.20 -18.55 21.93
C ALA A 448 -4.70 -19.16 20.61
N ARG A 449 -3.47 -18.84 20.20
CA ARG A 449 -2.82 -19.39 19.00
C ARG A 449 -2.68 -20.91 19.07
N PHE A 450 -2.30 -21.45 20.23
CA PHE A 450 -2.19 -22.90 20.42
C PHE A 450 -3.53 -23.59 20.16
N PHE A 451 -4.62 -23.11 20.75
CA PHE A 451 -5.95 -23.72 20.57
C PHE A 451 -6.62 -23.41 19.24
N LEU A 452 -6.41 -22.22 18.69
CA LEU A 452 -7.11 -21.75 17.49
C LEU A 452 -6.33 -22.01 16.18
N HIS A 453 -5.00 -22.16 16.22
CA HIS A 453 -4.18 -22.41 15.05
C HIS A 453 -3.50 -23.80 15.12
N TYR A 454 -2.76 -24.07 16.19
CA TYR A 454 -1.88 -25.22 16.24
C TYR A 454 -2.67 -26.54 16.31
N ILE A 455 -3.61 -26.68 17.24
CA ILE A 455 -4.43 -27.89 17.35
C ILE A 455 -5.25 -28.15 16.09
N PRO A 456 -6.02 -27.19 15.55
CA PRO A 456 -6.76 -27.41 14.30
C PRO A 456 -5.85 -27.69 13.09
N GLY A 457 -4.67 -27.04 13.03
CA GLY A 457 -3.67 -27.30 11.98
C GLY A 457 -3.13 -28.73 12.03
N LEU A 458 -2.83 -29.20 13.24
CA LEU A 458 -2.37 -30.58 13.45
C LEU A 458 -3.44 -31.60 13.04
N LEU A 459 -4.69 -31.39 13.44
CA LEU A 459 -5.81 -32.25 13.05
C LEU A 459 -6.03 -32.26 11.53
N ALA A 460 -5.96 -31.09 10.89
CA ALA A 460 -6.10 -30.96 9.44
C ALA A 460 -4.93 -31.65 8.70
N ASP A 461 -3.69 -31.49 9.18
CA ASP A 461 -2.52 -32.16 8.60
C ASP A 461 -2.61 -33.70 8.79
N THR A 462 -3.03 -34.15 9.96
CA THR A 462 -3.24 -35.59 10.21
C THR A 462 -4.30 -36.17 9.26
N ALA A 463 -5.45 -35.49 9.12
CA ALA A 463 -6.49 -35.90 8.19
C ALA A 463 -5.98 -35.90 6.72
N SER A 464 -5.20 -34.90 6.34
CA SER A 464 -4.60 -34.82 5.00
C SER A 464 -3.68 -36.00 4.73
N VAL A 465 -2.82 -36.37 5.68
CA VAL A 465 -1.92 -37.51 5.54
C VAL A 465 -2.69 -38.83 5.47
N CYS A 466 -3.75 -38.99 6.26
CA CYS A 466 -4.61 -40.20 6.21
C CYS A 466 -5.26 -40.42 4.84
N VAL A 467 -5.52 -39.37 4.07
CA VAL A 467 -6.05 -39.45 2.70
C VAL A 467 -4.97 -39.36 1.62
N GLY A 468 -3.69 -39.55 1.99
CA GLY A 468 -2.55 -39.57 1.06
C GLY A 468 -2.10 -38.18 0.57
N ARG A 469 -2.47 -37.12 1.27
CA ARG A 469 -2.11 -35.73 0.94
C ARG A 469 -0.93 -35.24 1.78
N LYS A 470 -0.31 -34.11 1.36
CA LYS A 470 0.79 -33.49 2.09
C LYS A 470 0.28 -32.69 3.29
N ALA A 471 1.04 -32.74 4.39
CA ALA A 471 0.86 -31.88 5.56
C ALA A 471 1.36 -30.47 5.26
N GLU A 472 0.47 -29.47 5.24
CA GLU A 472 0.79 -28.09 4.86
C GLU A 472 0.26 -27.04 5.85
N PHE A 473 -0.73 -27.39 6.71
CA PHE A 473 -1.37 -26.41 7.61
C PHE A 473 -0.43 -25.89 8.71
N LEU A 474 0.36 -26.77 9.33
CA LEU A 474 1.33 -26.33 10.35
C LEU A 474 2.43 -25.47 9.74
N LYS A 475 2.91 -25.79 8.53
CA LYS A 475 3.84 -24.93 7.81
C LYS A 475 3.24 -23.56 7.51
N LEU A 476 1.97 -23.55 7.22
CA LEU A 476 1.20 -22.37 6.95
C LEU A 476 1.09 -21.48 8.20
N TYR A 477 0.71 -22.05 9.33
CA TYR A 477 0.67 -21.33 10.60
C TYR A 477 2.05 -20.83 11.06
N ALA A 478 3.12 -21.60 10.86
CA ALA A 478 4.47 -21.12 11.11
C ALA A 478 4.83 -19.85 10.31
N LYS A 479 4.30 -19.75 9.10
CA LYS A 479 4.48 -18.55 8.27
C LYS A 479 3.66 -17.37 8.77
N ILE A 480 2.43 -17.60 9.22
CA ILE A 480 1.60 -16.57 9.86
C ILE A 480 2.31 -16.04 11.11
N ASP A 481 2.92 -16.93 11.90
CA ASP A 481 3.67 -16.55 13.09
C ASP A 481 4.85 -15.62 12.77
N MET A 482 5.66 -15.96 11.75
CA MET A 482 6.74 -15.10 11.28
C MET A 482 6.25 -13.72 10.83
N LEU A 483 5.09 -13.65 10.18
CA LEU A 483 4.48 -12.39 9.77
C LEU A 483 4.05 -11.59 11.01
N GLU A 484 3.44 -12.24 11.97
CA GLU A 484 2.99 -11.61 13.21
C GLU A 484 4.18 -11.00 13.98
N ASP A 485 5.30 -11.72 14.12
CA ASP A 485 6.49 -11.22 14.80
C ASP A 485 6.99 -9.89 14.20
N VAL A 486 6.91 -9.75 12.89
CA VAL A 486 7.31 -8.52 12.19
C VAL A 486 6.30 -7.39 12.38
N THR A 487 5.02 -7.73 12.57
CA THR A 487 3.90 -6.78 12.55
C THR A 487 3.47 -6.33 13.94
N VAL A 488 3.76 -7.13 14.95
CA VAL A 488 3.28 -6.95 16.32
C VAL A 488 3.60 -5.58 16.91
N PHE A 489 4.77 -5.03 16.59
CA PHE A 489 5.14 -3.69 17.03
C PHE A 489 4.12 -2.63 16.57
N PHE A 490 3.66 -2.75 15.31
CA PHE A 490 2.74 -1.78 14.71
C PHE A 490 1.27 -2.05 15.03
N SER A 491 0.90 -3.30 15.30
CA SER A 491 -0.49 -3.68 15.59
C SER A 491 -0.88 -3.52 17.07
N THR A 492 0.11 -3.46 17.97
CA THR A 492 -0.13 -3.38 19.42
C THR A 492 0.00 -1.97 19.99
N GLN A 493 0.63 -1.05 19.26
CA GLN A 493 0.84 0.33 19.69
C GLN A 493 -0.06 1.31 18.95
N THR A 494 -0.14 2.53 19.46
CA THR A 494 -0.88 3.63 18.83
C THR A 494 0.02 4.86 18.81
N TRP A 495 0.03 5.58 17.69
CA TRP A 495 0.79 6.80 17.50
C TRP A 495 -0.15 7.98 17.27
N ASN A 496 0.27 9.13 17.73
CA ASN A 496 -0.33 10.42 17.41
C ASN A 496 0.53 11.09 16.32
N PHE A 497 -0.02 11.20 15.12
CA PHE A 497 0.66 11.87 14.01
C PHE A 497 0.16 13.31 13.88
N SER A 498 1.06 14.27 13.95
CA SER A 498 0.74 15.65 13.58
C SER A 498 0.43 15.70 12.07
N ASN A 499 -0.69 16.30 11.72
CA ASN A 499 -1.13 16.48 10.33
C ASN A 499 -1.61 17.94 10.14
N VAL A 500 -0.67 18.86 10.13
CA VAL A 500 -0.97 20.30 10.02
C VAL A 500 -0.82 20.78 8.58
N ASN A 501 0.18 20.24 7.86
CA ASN A 501 0.54 20.76 6.55
C ASN A 501 -0.38 20.26 5.43
N MET A 502 -0.94 19.05 5.51
CA MET A 502 -1.89 18.56 4.51
C MET A 502 -3.19 19.39 4.46
N PRO A 503 -3.88 19.72 5.57
CA PRO A 503 -5.02 20.62 5.54
C PRO A 503 -4.68 22.02 4.98
N LYS A 504 -3.51 22.56 5.31
CA LYS A 504 -3.04 23.84 4.76
C LYS A 504 -2.80 23.78 3.26
N LEU A 505 -2.26 22.67 2.77
CA LEU A 505 -2.09 22.41 1.34
C LEU A 505 -3.46 22.35 0.65
N LEU A 506 -4.39 21.56 1.18
CA LEU A 506 -5.76 21.45 0.65
C LEU A 506 -6.47 22.81 0.58
N ALA A 507 -6.29 23.67 1.58
CA ALA A 507 -6.89 25.02 1.59
C ALA A 507 -6.35 25.92 0.47
N ARG A 508 -5.12 25.68 -0.02
CA ARG A 508 -4.49 26.43 -1.13
C ARG A 508 -4.90 25.95 -2.52
N MET A 509 -5.38 24.73 -2.65
CA MET A 509 -5.82 24.16 -3.93
C MET A 509 -7.12 24.82 -4.40
N SER A 510 -7.27 24.98 -5.72
CA SER A 510 -8.55 25.38 -6.32
C SER A 510 -9.65 24.33 -6.06
N ALA A 511 -10.90 24.71 -6.27
CA ALA A 511 -12.02 23.76 -6.13
C ALA A 511 -11.93 22.62 -7.16
N GLU A 512 -11.50 22.95 -8.38
CA GLU A 512 -11.29 22.03 -9.48
C GLU A 512 -10.15 21.06 -9.17
N ASP A 513 -9.01 21.56 -8.67
CA ASP A 513 -7.88 20.71 -8.29
C ASP A 513 -8.22 19.80 -7.12
N ARG A 514 -8.97 20.27 -6.12
CA ARG A 514 -9.44 19.42 -5.01
C ARG A 514 -10.35 18.29 -5.47
N LYS A 515 -11.12 18.50 -6.52
CA LYS A 515 -11.93 17.45 -7.12
C LYS A 515 -11.09 16.49 -7.95
N LEU A 516 -10.16 17.01 -8.77
CA LEU A 516 -9.29 16.22 -9.64
C LEU A 516 -8.28 15.39 -8.84
N TYR A 517 -7.67 15.99 -7.82
CA TYR A 517 -6.70 15.36 -6.92
C TYR A 517 -7.29 15.17 -5.53
N PHE A 518 -8.43 14.48 -5.46
CA PHE A 518 -9.11 14.24 -4.20
C PHE A 518 -8.22 13.47 -3.22
N CYS A 519 -7.84 14.12 -2.10
CA CYS A 519 -6.94 13.57 -1.08
C CYS A 519 -7.31 13.99 0.35
N ASP A 520 -8.54 14.45 0.56
CA ASP A 520 -9.05 14.80 1.89
C ASP A 520 -9.54 13.56 2.64
N MET A 521 -8.70 13.05 3.54
CA MET A 521 -9.00 11.86 4.35
C MET A 521 -10.22 12.04 5.27
N GLY A 522 -10.60 13.28 5.59
CA GLY A 522 -11.78 13.59 6.42
C GLY A 522 -13.11 13.28 5.74
N GLN A 523 -13.12 13.09 4.44
CA GLN A 523 -14.35 12.84 3.65
C GLN A 523 -14.61 11.35 3.39
N ILE A 524 -13.74 10.43 3.88
CA ILE A 524 -13.92 8.99 3.65
C ILE A 524 -15.03 8.43 4.53
N HIS A 525 -15.94 7.68 3.93
CA HIS A 525 -16.92 6.84 4.60
C HIS A 525 -16.36 5.41 4.80
N TRP A 526 -15.56 5.22 5.86
CA TRP A 526 -14.78 4.00 6.10
C TRP A 526 -15.61 2.72 6.08
N VAL A 527 -16.79 2.73 6.71
CA VAL A 527 -17.66 1.55 6.80
C VAL A 527 -18.09 1.08 5.41
N GLU A 528 -18.52 1.99 4.55
CA GLU A 528 -18.96 1.68 3.19
C GLU A 528 -17.78 1.23 2.32
N PHE A 529 -16.66 1.95 2.40
CA PHE A 529 -15.43 1.61 1.69
C PHE A 529 -14.97 0.18 2.02
N LEU A 530 -14.86 -0.17 3.31
CA LEU A 530 -14.38 -1.48 3.75
C LEU A 530 -15.34 -2.63 3.41
N LYS A 531 -16.65 -2.41 3.46
CA LYS A 531 -17.64 -3.43 3.02
C LYS A 531 -17.46 -3.78 1.55
N LEU A 532 -17.26 -2.76 0.72
CA LEU A 532 -17.05 -2.95 -0.71
C LEU A 532 -15.70 -3.62 -1.01
N VAL A 533 -14.65 -3.25 -0.28
CA VAL A 533 -13.33 -3.94 -0.38
C VAL A 533 -13.47 -5.42 -0.04
N TYR A 534 -14.21 -5.76 1.01
CA TYR A 534 -14.46 -7.16 1.37
C TYR A 534 -15.14 -7.92 0.24
N CYS A 535 -16.26 -7.41 -0.29
CA CYS A 535 -17.01 -8.09 -1.36
C CYS A 535 -16.11 -8.36 -2.57
N LEU A 536 -15.32 -7.37 -3.01
CA LEU A 536 -14.41 -7.55 -4.15
C LEU A 536 -13.28 -8.53 -3.89
N LEU A 537 -12.71 -8.54 -2.69
CA LEU A 537 -11.68 -9.51 -2.32
C LEU A 537 -12.23 -10.94 -2.36
N PHE A 538 -13.47 -11.14 -1.92
CA PHE A 538 -14.07 -12.48 -1.91
C PHE A 538 -14.62 -12.90 -3.27
N ASP A 539 -15.22 -12.02 -4.06
CA ASP A 539 -15.62 -12.30 -5.44
C ASP A 539 -14.41 -12.71 -6.28
N ARG A 540 -13.30 -12.00 -6.11
CA ARG A 540 -12.04 -12.27 -6.79
C ARG A 540 -11.39 -13.57 -6.33
N PHE A 541 -11.39 -13.85 -5.03
CA PHE A 541 -10.92 -15.12 -4.49
C PHE A 541 -11.67 -16.31 -5.09
N LEU A 542 -12.93 -16.11 -5.52
CA LEU A 542 -13.75 -17.12 -6.18
C LEU A 542 -13.42 -17.31 -7.66
N ILE A 543 -12.97 -16.26 -8.35
CA ILE A 543 -12.65 -16.30 -9.79
C ILE A 543 -11.25 -16.88 -10.03
N ASP A 544 -10.30 -16.58 -9.16
CA ASP A 544 -8.93 -17.11 -9.22
C ASP A 544 -8.86 -18.57 -8.70
N LEU A 545 -9.93 -19.09 -8.12
CA LEU A 545 -10.17 -20.48 -7.71
C LEU A 545 -10.93 -21.28 -8.77
#